data_68aa45c1477253ec08c20e02d332e09e
#
_entry.id   68aa45c1477253ec08c20e02d332e09e
#
_cell.length_a   1.000
_cell.length_b   1.000
_cell.length_c   1.000
_cell.angle_alpha   90.00
_cell.angle_beta   90.00
_cell.angle_gamma   90.00
#
_symmetry.space_group_name_H-M   'P 1'
#
loop_
_entity.id
_entity.type
_entity.pdbx_description
1 polymer ?
#
loop_
_entity_poly.entity_id
_entity_poly.type
_entity_poly.pdbx_seq_one_letter_code
_entity_poly.pdbx_strand_id
1 'polypeptide(L)'
;AEYMEYRATKFNQMLASLRTESDALAHCSKLGVKVTKTKTKNTDHYQSSSALVASVSAIAKSICDEQSQTLDIKPQTRCIWCQNNGLHVSVRNIDGAIPGLFNPTVIWEIKEYWGKTKGGSKMSDAVYECHLVGLEIRTFEETAQCKISHIVFVDGKEQWEFRKSDLGRFLDLLNQGLIDHLFVGR
;
A
#
# COMPACT_ATOMS: atom_id res chain seq x y z
N ALA A 1 -16.49 23.62 2.32
CA ALA A 1 -15.38 24.48 1.89
C ALA A 1 -14.07 24.02 2.50
N GLU A 2 -13.97 24.01 3.82
CA GLU A 2 -12.75 23.73 4.61
C GLU A 2 -12.09 22.38 4.27
N TYR A 3 -12.86 21.29 4.18
CA TYR A 3 -12.31 19.98 3.76
C TYR A 3 -11.71 20.02 2.37
N MET A 4 -12.30 20.73 1.43
CA MET A 4 -11.80 20.80 0.05
C MET A 4 -10.48 21.57 -0.05
N GLU A 5 -10.28 22.58 0.79
CA GLU A 5 -9.02 23.35 0.88
C GLU A 5 -7.92 22.48 1.53
N TYR A 6 -8.23 21.80 2.63
CA TYR A 6 -7.34 20.83 3.27
C TYR A 6 -6.94 19.73 2.27
N ARG A 7 -7.92 19.13 1.60
CA ARG A 7 -7.72 18.08 0.61
C ARG A 7 -6.81 18.56 -0.53
N ALA A 8 -7.01 19.76 -1.06
CA ALA A 8 -6.21 20.33 -2.13
C ALA A 8 -4.75 20.53 -1.68
N THR A 9 -4.54 21.05 -0.48
CA THR A 9 -3.21 21.25 0.10
C THR A 9 -2.47 19.92 0.28
N LYS A 10 -3.13 18.92 0.88
CA LYS A 10 -2.55 17.58 1.09
C LYS A 10 -2.28 16.87 -0.24
N PHE A 11 -3.19 16.99 -1.20
CA PHE A 11 -3.01 16.43 -2.53
C PHE A 11 -1.76 16.99 -3.25
N ASN A 12 -1.52 18.29 -3.18
CA ASN A 12 -0.32 18.90 -3.75
C ASN A 12 0.96 18.39 -3.06
N GLN A 13 0.93 18.17 -1.74
CA GLN A 13 2.04 17.57 -1.01
C GLN A 13 2.28 16.13 -1.47
N MET A 14 1.23 15.34 -1.68
CA MET A 14 1.34 13.96 -2.20
C MET A 14 1.99 13.94 -3.59
N LEU A 15 1.52 14.79 -4.51
CA LEU A 15 2.11 14.88 -5.85
C LEU A 15 3.60 15.21 -5.82
N ALA A 16 3.99 16.15 -4.95
CA ALA A 16 5.39 16.55 -4.78
C ALA A 16 6.26 15.45 -4.16
N SER A 17 5.66 14.52 -3.41
CA SER A 17 6.37 13.41 -2.75
C SER A 17 6.60 12.20 -3.65
N LEU A 18 5.84 12.05 -4.74
CA LEU A 18 5.99 10.94 -5.68
C LEU A 18 7.38 10.91 -6.31
N ARG A 19 7.95 9.72 -6.37
CA ARG A 19 9.28 9.48 -6.95
C ARG A 19 9.16 8.94 -8.37
N THR A 20 10.20 9.20 -9.17
CA THR A 20 10.45 8.43 -10.39
C THR A 20 10.98 7.05 -10.03
N GLU A 21 10.93 6.09 -10.97
CA GLU A 21 11.53 4.77 -10.75
C GLU A 21 13.03 4.87 -10.43
N SER A 22 13.76 5.79 -11.11
CA SER A 22 15.18 6.01 -10.85
C SER A 22 15.47 6.51 -9.44
N ASP A 23 14.63 7.40 -8.90
CA ASP A 23 14.78 7.89 -7.52
C ASP A 23 14.51 6.78 -6.50
N ALA A 24 13.50 5.95 -6.75
CA ALA A 24 13.17 4.80 -5.90
C ALA A 24 14.28 3.73 -5.93
N LEU A 25 14.88 3.45 -7.08
CA LEU A 25 16.03 2.56 -7.23
C LEU A 25 17.27 3.11 -6.51
N ALA A 26 17.54 4.42 -6.62
CA ALA A 26 18.63 5.07 -5.91
C ALA A 26 18.44 4.98 -4.39
N HIS A 27 17.20 5.09 -3.91
CA HIS A 27 16.86 4.89 -2.49
C HIS A 27 17.15 3.45 -2.04
N CYS A 28 16.71 2.45 -2.81
CA CYS A 28 17.00 1.03 -2.51
C CYS A 28 18.52 0.76 -2.46
N SER A 29 19.29 1.36 -3.37
CA SER A 29 20.75 1.24 -3.37
C SER A 29 21.38 1.81 -2.10
N LYS A 30 20.89 2.95 -1.60
CA LYS A 30 21.34 3.52 -0.32
C LYS A 30 21.01 2.64 0.88
N LEU A 31 19.87 1.93 0.83
CA LEU A 31 19.47 0.95 1.86
C LEU A 31 20.21 -0.40 1.73
N GLY A 32 21.00 -0.61 0.69
CA GLY A 32 21.64 -1.89 0.40
C GLY A 32 20.66 -3.00 0.00
N VAL A 33 19.48 -2.64 -0.50
CA VAL A 33 18.38 -3.56 -0.81
C VAL A 33 18.42 -3.96 -2.28
N LYS A 34 18.33 -5.27 -2.54
CA LYS A 34 18.23 -5.82 -3.89
C LYS A 34 16.80 -5.65 -4.42
N VAL A 35 16.68 -5.06 -5.60
CA VAL A 35 15.40 -4.87 -6.28
C VAL A 35 15.23 -5.92 -7.39
N THR A 36 14.07 -6.54 -7.45
CA THR A 36 13.69 -7.45 -8.53
C THR A 36 12.91 -6.69 -9.61
N LYS A 37 12.96 -7.17 -10.84
CA LYS A 37 12.12 -6.69 -11.95
C LYS A 37 10.98 -7.65 -12.19
N THR A 38 9.82 -7.13 -12.56
CA THR A 38 8.66 -7.94 -12.92
C THR A 38 8.98 -8.77 -14.16
N LYS A 39 8.85 -10.09 -14.06
CA LYS A 39 9.00 -10.98 -15.23
C LYS A 39 7.68 -10.99 -16.00
N THR A 40 7.62 -10.35 -17.15
CA THR A 40 6.49 -10.49 -18.08
C THR A 40 6.87 -11.50 -19.17
N LYS A 41 5.90 -12.34 -19.59
CA LYS A 41 6.10 -13.28 -20.71
C LYS A 41 6.23 -12.55 -22.05
N ASN A 42 5.81 -11.32 -22.13
CA ASN A 42 5.87 -10.50 -23.34
C ASN A 42 7.02 -9.49 -23.19
N THR A 43 8.05 -9.65 -24.01
CA THR A 43 9.27 -8.81 -24.01
C THR A 43 9.01 -7.36 -24.40
N ASP A 44 7.86 -7.07 -25.04
CA ASP A 44 7.46 -5.73 -25.47
C ASP A 44 6.81 -4.91 -24.34
N HIS A 45 6.54 -5.52 -23.18
CA HIS A 45 6.03 -4.83 -22.02
C HIS A 45 7.16 -4.32 -21.12
N TYR A 46 7.02 -3.07 -20.69
CA TYR A 46 7.92 -2.44 -19.72
C TYR A 46 8.04 -3.30 -18.46
N GLN A 47 9.25 -3.75 -18.16
CA GLN A 47 9.55 -4.50 -16.96
C GLN A 47 9.80 -3.52 -15.81
N SER A 48 8.76 -3.19 -15.06
CA SER A 48 8.86 -2.33 -13.89
C SER A 48 9.66 -2.99 -12.75
N SER A 49 10.40 -2.19 -12.02
CA SER A 49 11.06 -2.63 -10.79
C SER A 49 10.05 -2.80 -9.65
N SER A 50 10.43 -3.57 -8.62
CA SER A 50 9.70 -3.68 -7.35
C SER A 50 10.41 -2.86 -6.26
N ALA A 51 10.76 -1.60 -6.56
CA ALA A 51 11.59 -0.78 -5.69
C ALA A 51 10.86 -0.37 -4.40
N LEU A 52 9.56 -0.02 -4.50
CA LEU A 52 8.77 0.31 -3.31
C LEU A 52 8.54 -0.92 -2.43
N VAL A 53 8.16 -2.05 -3.03
CA VAL A 53 8.00 -3.33 -2.31
C VAL A 53 9.30 -3.69 -1.58
N ALA A 54 10.45 -3.58 -2.24
CA ALA A 54 11.74 -3.93 -1.66
C ALA A 54 12.11 -3.01 -0.48
N SER A 55 11.94 -1.69 -0.63
CA SER A 55 12.26 -0.73 0.42
C SER A 55 11.31 -0.84 1.62
N VAL A 56 10.00 -0.94 1.39
CA VAL A 56 9.00 -1.13 2.47
C VAL A 56 9.28 -2.42 3.23
N SER A 57 9.54 -3.54 2.53
CA SER A 57 9.83 -4.83 3.16
C SER A 57 11.09 -4.77 4.01
N ALA A 58 12.16 -4.11 3.53
CA ALA A 58 13.41 -3.99 4.26
C ALA A 58 13.26 -3.14 5.53
N ILE A 59 12.57 -2.00 5.42
CA ILE A 59 12.32 -1.09 6.55
C ILE A 59 11.41 -1.76 7.58
N ALA A 60 10.31 -2.38 7.15
CA ALA A 60 9.40 -3.10 8.04
C ALA A 60 10.12 -4.22 8.79
N LYS A 61 10.99 -4.98 8.09
CA LYS A 61 11.79 -6.02 8.71
C LYS A 61 12.75 -5.44 9.76
N SER A 62 13.48 -4.37 9.45
CA SER A 62 14.40 -3.74 10.42
C SER A 62 13.66 -3.31 11.69
N ILE A 63 12.51 -2.65 11.54
CA ILE A 63 11.69 -2.20 12.67
C ILE A 63 11.20 -3.38 13.50
N CYS A 64 10.73 -4.44 12.85
CA CYS A 64 10.24 -5.64 13.55
C CYS A 64 11.36 -6.38 14.27
N ASP A 65 12.54 -6.51 13.64
CA ASP A 65 13.72 -7.14 14.25
C ASP A 65 14.16 -6.36 15.50
N GLU A 66 14.20 -5.02 15.45
CA GLU A 66 14.52 -4.15 16.60
C GLU A 66 13.51 -4.29 17.75
N GLN A 67 12.25 -4.57 17.44
CA GLN A 67 11.17 -4.72 18.42
C GLN A 67 10.89 -6.18 18.79
N SER A 68 11.68 -7.14 18.30
CA SER A 68 11.47 -8.58 18.48
C SER A 68 10.06 -9.04 18.03
N GLN A 69 9.56 -8.42 16.99
CA GLN A 69 8.27 -8.74 16.38
C GLN A 69 8.47 -9.60 15.12
N THR A 70 7.53 -10.49 14.88
CA THR A 70 7.47 -11.22 13.60
C THR A 70 6.68 -10.42 12.55
N LEU A 71 6.89 -10.74 11.29
CA LEU A 71 6.08 -10.19 10.19
C LEU A 71 6.02 -11.17 9.02
N ASP A 72 4.99 -11.04 8.19
CA ASP A 72 4.93 -11.66 6.89
C ASP A 72 4.96 -10.58 5.80
N ILE A 73 5.95 -10.66 4.93
CA ILE A 73 6.16 -9.77 3.78
C ILE A 73 6.00 -10.49 2.45
N LYS A 74 5.40 -11.69 2.48
CA LYS A 74 5.13 -12.42 1.24
C LYS A 74 3.93 -11.79 0.55
N PRO A 75 4.12 -11.15 -0.60
CA PRO A 75 3.01 -10.55 -1.33
C PRO A 75 2.00 -11.62 -1.75
N GLN A 76 0.74 -11.19 -1.93
CA GLN A 76 -0.36 -12.01 -2.42
C GLN A 76 -0.77 -13.15 -1.48
N THR A 77 -0.84 -12.88 -0.20
CA THR A 77 -1.34 -13.82 0.80
C THR A 77 -2.54 -13.22 1.55
N ARG A 78 -3.53 -14.06 1.85
CA ARG A 78 -4.71 -13.67 2.62
C ARG A 78 -4.42 -13.69 4.11
N CYS A 79 -5.00 -12.73 4.83
CA CYS A 79 -5.00 -12.72 6.28
C CYS A 79 -6.26 -13.36 6.84
N ILE A 80 -6.15 -13.94 8.02
CA ILE A 80 -7.24 -14.57 8.75
C ILE A 80 -7.29 -13.97 10.16
N TRP A 81 -8.45 -13.51 10.56
CA TRP A 81 -8.74 -13.07 11.92
C TRP A 81 -9.75 -13.99 12.57
N CYS A 82 -9.41 -14.47 13.75
CA CYS A 82 -10.30 -15.30 14.58
C CYS A 82 -10.18 -14.81 16.02
N GLN A 83 -11.06 -13.91 16.43
CA GLN A 83 -11.07 -13.26 17.73
C GLN A 83 -12.51 -13.01 18.21
N ASN A 84 -12.72 -13.15 19.50
CA ASN A 84 -13.97 -12.75 20.17
C ASN A 84 -15.25 -13.25 19.46
N ASN A 85 -15.26 -14.53 19.05
CA ASN A 85 -16.33 -15.19 18.27
C ASN A 85 -16.51 -14.66 16.84
N GLY A 86 -15.64 -13.79 16.35
CA GLY A 86 -15.59 -13.36 14.96
C GLY A 86 -14.57 -14.17 14.15
N LEU A 87 -14.94 -14.51 12.92
CA LEU A 87 -14.03 -15.07 11.92
C LEU A 87 -14.10 -14.21 10.67
N HIS A 88 -12.95 -13.73 10.22
CA HIS A 88 -12.82 -13.01 8.96
C HIS A 88 -11.62 -13.51 8.17
N VAL A 89 -11.78 -13.63 6.88
CA VAL A 89 -10.69 -13.92 5.92
C VAL A 89 -10.70 -12.82 4.88
N SER A 90 -9.57 -12.15 4.69
CA SER A 90 -9.50 -11.08 3.70
C SER A 90 -9.89 -11.59 2.31
N VAL A 91 -10.76 -10.87 1.62
CA VAL A 91 -11.18 -11.23 0.25
C VAL A 91 -10.00 -11.15 -0.71
N ARG A 92 -9.08 -10.23 -0.46
CA ARG A 92 -7.89 -10.01 -1.26
C ARG A 92 -6.62 -10.48 -0.55
N ASN A 93 -5.60 -10.72 -1.37
CA ASN A 93 -4.26 -10.91 -0.87
C ASN A 93 -3.72 -9.57 -0.33
N ILE A 94 -2.99 -9.64 0.76
CA ILE A 94 -2.37 -8.50 1.43
C ILE A 94 -0.86 -8.53 1.18
N ASP A 95 -0.24 -7.38 1.01
CA ASP A 95 1.19 -7.29 0.69
C ASP A 95 2.09 -7.47 1.92
N GLY A 96 1.55 -7.28 3.12
CA GLY A 96 2.27 -7.61 4.33
C GLY A 96 1.43 -7.46 5.59
N ALA A 97 1.87 -8.15 6.67
CA ALA A 97 1.13 -8.26 7.92
C ALA A 97 2.06 -8.43 9.14
N ILE A 98 1.70 -7.83 10.26
CA ILE A 98 2.37 -7.94 11.55
C ILE A 98 1.34 -8.40 12.60
N PRO A 99 1.65 -9.39 13.41
CA PRO A 99 2.88 -10.19 13.48
C PRO A 99 2.99 -11.27 12.39
N GLY A 100 1.96 -11.47 11.59
CA GLY A 100 1.88 -12.45 10.51
C GLY A 100 0.48 -12.54 9.96
N LEU A 101 0.17 -13.59 9.21
CA LEU A 101 -1.11 -13.73 8.49
C LEU A 101 -2.30 -14.11 9.38
N PHE A 102 -2.03 -14.57 10.60
CA PHE A 102 -3.06 -14.94 11.55
C PHE A 102 -3.19 -13.89 12.65
N ASN A 103 -4.38 -13.32 12.78
CA ASN A 103 -4.71 -12.22 13.66
C ASN A 103 -3.75 -11.02 13.57
N PRO A 104 -3.41 -10.52 12.37
CA PRO A 104 -2.57 -9.34 12.26
C PRO A 104 -3.22 -8.12 12.91
N THR A 105 -2.40 -7.33 13.58
CA THR A 105 -2.77 -6.02 14.14
C THR A 105 -2.41 -4.88 13.19
N VAL A 106 -1.50 -5.15 12.25
CA VAL A 106 -1.13 -4.22 11.19
C VAL A 106 -1.11 -4.98 9.86
N ILE A 107 -1.73 -4.40 8.85
CA ILE A 107 -1.61 -4.87 7.46
C ILE A 107 -1.24 -3.71 6.56
N TRP A 108 -0.63 -4.00 5.42
CA TRP A 108 -0.39 -2.99 4.42
C TRP A 108 -0.58 -3.48 2.99
N GLU A 109 -0.85 -2.50 2.13
CA GLU A 109 -0.91 -2.65 0.68
C GLU A 109 0.05 -1.69 -0.01
N ILE A 110 0.65 -2.15 -1.12
CA ILE A 110 1.63 -1.41 -1.89
C ILE A 110 1.09 -1.18 -3.31
N LYS A 111 0.91 0.08 -3.66
CA LYS A 111 0.42 0.52 -4.98
C LYS A 111 1.54 1.21 -5.74
N GLU A 112 2.40 0.39 -6.34
CA GLU A 112 3.62 0.76 -7.04
C GLU A 112 3.40 0.68 -8.57
N TYR A 113 3.47 1.83 -9.25
CA TYR A 113 3.25 1.88 -10.70
C TYR A 113 4.29 2.76 -11.40
N TRP A 114 5.28 2.14 -12.06
CA TRP A 114 6.33 2.83 -12.79
C TRP A 114 6.06 2.88 -14.30
N GLY A 115 6.54 3.96 -14.94
CA GLY A 115 6.43 4.18 -16.38
C GLY A 115 5.01 4.52 -16.84
N LYS A 116 4.85 4.83 -18.12
CA LYS A 116 3.55 5.14 -18.72
C LYS A 116 2.91 3.88 -19.28
N THR A 117 1.99 3.26 -18.55
CA THR A 117 1.18 2.16 -19.08
C THR A 117 -0.19 2.66 -19.55
N LYS A 118 -0.71 2.08 -20.65
CA LYS A 118 -2.00 2.48 -21.23
C LYS A 118 -3.23 2.02 -20.42
N GLY A 119 -3.06 1.35 -19.27
CA GLY A 119 -4.13 0.73 -18.49
C GLY A 119 -4.73 1.65 -17.42
N GLY A 120 -5.73 2.46 -17.77
CA GLY A 120 -6.40 3.35 -16.81
C GLY A 120 -7.21 2.64 -15.71
N SER A 121 -7.78 1.47 -15.97
CA SER A 121 -8.56 0.68 -15.00
C SER A 121 -7.73 0.27 -13.78
N LYS A 122 -6.48 -0.11 -13.99
CA LYS A 122 -5.58 -0.61 -12.94
C LYS A 122 -5.37 0.38 -11.77
N MET A 123 -5.38 1.69 -12.06
CA MET A 123 -5.24 2.73 -11.04
C MET A 123 -6.51 2.92 -10.23
N SER A 124 -7.67 2.90 -10.88
CA SER A 124 -8.96 2.91 -10.20
C SER A 124 -9.16 1.64 -9.37
N ASP A 125 -8.78 0.48 -9.91
CA ASP A 125 -8.85 -0.80 -9.20
C ASP A 125 -8.04 -0.76 -7.91
N ALA A 126 -6.84 -0.15 -7.93
CA ALA A 126 -6.00 0.00 -6.74
C ALA A 126 -6.71 0.76 -5.60
N VAL A 127 -7.49 1.80 -5.94
CA VAL A 127 -8.28 2.54 -4.95
C VAL A 127 -9.46 1.71 -4.44
N TYR A 128 -10.18 1.03 -5.35
CA TYR A 128 -11.30 0.17 -4.96
C TYR A 128 -10.87 -1.01 -4.11
N GLU A 129 -9.69 -1.57 -4.36
CA GLU A 129 -9.11 -2.63 -3.55
C GLU A 129 -8.88 -2.18 -2.11
N CYS A 130 -8.23 -1.04 -1.91
CA CYS A 130 -8.00 -0.47 -0.58
C CYS A 130 -9.32 -0.10 0.11
N HIS A 131 -10.30 0.40 -0.65
CA HIS A 131 -11.65 0.69 -0.13
C HIS A 131 -12.34 -0.58 0.37
N LEU A 132 -12.33 -1.65 -0.42
CA LEU A 132 -12.94 -2.93 -0.06
C LEU A 132 -12.31 -3.52 1.21
N VAL A 133 -10.97 -3.60 1.24
CA VAL A 133 -10.23 -4.09 2.41
C VAL A 133 -10.54 -3.24 3.65
N GLY A 134 -10.57 -1.91 3.48
CA GLY A 134 -10.92 -1.01 4.57
C GLY A 134 -12.31 -1.28 5.15
N LEU A 135 -13.34 -1.43 4.29
CA LEU A 135 -14.69 -1.76 4.74
C LEU A 135 -14.77 -3.11 5.49
N GLU A 136 -14.11 -4.13 4.93
CA GLU A 136 -14.08 -5.47 5.57
C GLU A 136 -13.48 -5.39 6.98
N ILE A 137 -12.34 -4.69 7.13
CA ILE A 137 -11.66 -4.54 8.40
C ILE A 137 -12.51 -3.78 9.40
N ARG A 138 -13.08 -2.62 9.03
CA ARG A 138 -13.93 -1.81 9.93
C ARG A 138 -15.14 -2.62 10.42
N THR A 139 -15.78 -3.38 9.53
CA THR A 139 -16.90 -4.26 9.90
C THR A 139 -16.48 -5.35 10.88
N PHE A 140 -15.30 -5.95 10.66
CA PHE A 140 -14.77 -6.96 11.57
C PHE A 140 -14.38 -6.37 12.93
N GLU A 141 -13.72 -5.21 12.96
CA GLU A 141 -13.34 -4.51 14.19
C GLU A 141 -14.55 -4.23 15.10
N GLU A 142 -15.68 -3.80 14.52
CA GLU A 142 -16.92 -3.59 15.27
C GLU A 142 -17.42 -4.87 15.94
N THR A 143 -17.38 -5.99 15.21
CA THR A 143 -17.83 -7.28 15.71
C THR A 143 -16.87 -7.89 16.73
N ALA A 144 -15.58 -7.85 16.43
CA ALA A 144 -14.54 -8.49 17.22
C ALA A 144 -14.00 -7.59 18.35
N GLN A 145 -14.43 -6.33 18.45
CA GLN A 145 -13.96 -5.36 19.44
C GLN A 145 -12.42 -5.30 19.49
N CYS A 146 -11.80 -5.26 18.32
CA CYS A 146 -10.34 -5.14 18.15
C CYS A 146 -9.99 -3.95 17.26
N LYS A 147 -8.71 -3.67 17.09
CA LYS A 147 -8.22 -2.64 16.18
C LYS A 147 -7.16 -3.21 15.25
N ILE A 148 -7.26 -2.88 13.97
CA ILE A 148 -6.34 -3.31 12.92
C ILE A 148 -5.90 -2.08 12.13
N SER A 149 -4.61 -1.79 12.12
CA SER A 149 -4.07 -0.69 11.33
C SER A 149 -3.94 -1.11 9.87
N HIS A 150 -4.62 -0.39 8.98
CA HIS A 150 -4.53 -0.55 7.53
C HIS A 150 -3.66 0.55 6.94
N ILE A 151 -2.48 0.18 6.43
CA ILE A 151 -1.49 1.11 5.88
C ILE A 151 -1.46 0.96 4.36
N VAL A 152 -1.36 2.07 3.64
CA VAL A 152 -1.21 2.06 2.18
C VAL A 152 0.04 2.82 1.78
N PHE A 153 0.87 2.19 0.94
CA PHE A 153 2.05 2.80 0.33
C PHE A 153 1.80 3.03 -1.17
N VAL A 154 2.05 4.24 -1.64
CA VAL A 154 1.81 4.65 -3.03
C VAL A 154 3.06 5.28 -3.62
N ASP A 155 3.50 4.83 -4.80
CA ASP A 155 4.57 5.49 -5.54
C ASP A 155 4.47 5.27 -7.06
N GLY A 156 5.21 6.08 -7.84
CA GLY A 156 5.22 6.01 -9.30
C GLY A 156 4.71 7.31 -9.93
N LYS A 157 5.57 8.31 -9.95
CA LYS A 157 5.25 9.69 -10.34
C LYS A 157 4.51 9.79 -11.67
N GLU A 158 5.03 9.16 -12.72
CA GLU A 158 4.50 9.31 -14.09
C GLU A 158 3.06 8.80 -14.20
N GLN A 159 2.73 7.72 -13.49
CA GLN A 159 1.39 7.14 -13.53
C GLN A 159 0.39 7.95 -12.70
N TRP A 160 0.76 8.27 -11.46
CA TRP A 160 -0.13 8.98 -10.56
C TRP A 160 -0.35 10.44 -10.97
N GLU A 161 0.64 11.11 -11.58
CA GLU A 161 0.46 12.44 -12.18
C GLU A 161 -0.56 12.42 -13.33
N PHE A 162 -0.59 11.32 -14.09
CA PHE A 162 -1.58 11.13 -15.15
C PHE A 162 -2.96 10.80 -14.58
N ARG A 163 -3.03 10.14 -13.43
CA ARG A 163 -4.26 9.69 -12.76
C ARG A 163 -4.52 10.43 -11.44
N LYS A 164 -4.40 11.73 -11.46
CA LYS A 164 -4.54 12.60 -10.29
C LYS A 164 -5.83 12.41 -9.51
N SER A 165 -6.95 12.17 -10.21
CA SER A 165 -8.24 11.90 -9.57
C SER A 165 -8.23 10.65 -8.71
N ASP A 166 -7.59 9.56 -9.18
CA ASP A 166 -7.50 8.31 -8.42
C ASP A 166 -6.55 8.46 -7.24
N LEU A 167 -5.42 9.15 -7.41
CA LEU A 167 -4.51 9.45 -6.31
C LEU A 167 -5.23 10.23 -5.20
N GLY A 168 -6.03 11.24 -5.56
CA GLY A 168 -6.78 12.04 -4.60
C GLY A 168 -7.80 11.24 -3.79
N ARG A 169 -8.32 10.13 -4.32
CA ARG A 169 -9.27 9.25 -3.62
C ARG A 169 -8.64 8.54 -2.41
N PHE A 170 -7.33 8.32 -2.38
CA PHE A 170 -6.66 7.78 -1.18
C PHE A 170 -6.75 8.74 0.01
N LEU A 171 -6.74 10.06 -0.22
CA LEU A 171 -7.03 11.02 0.85
C LEU A 171 -8.47 10.89 1.35
N ASP A 172 -9.39 10.64 0.45
CA ASP A 172 -10.79 10.45 0.84
C ASP A 172 -10.94 9.18 1.67
N LEU A 173 -10.26 8.07 1.33
CA LEU A 173 -10.23 6.84 2.13
C LEU A 173 -9.61 7.05 3.51
N LEU A 174 -8.54 7.84 3.60
CA LEU A 174 -7.90 8.20 4.87
C LEU A 174 -8.84 9.01 5.75
N ASN A 175 -9.53 10.00 5.19
CA ASN A 175 -10.48 10.84 5.95
C ASN A 175 -11.77 10.10 6.32
N GLN A 176 -12.13 9.05 5.59
CA GLN A 176 -13.24 8.16 5.94
C GLN A 176 -12.85 7.12 7.01
N GLY A 177 -11.58 7.04 7.39
CA GLY A 177 -11.08 6.04 8.33
C GLY A 177 -11.00 4.63 7.76
N LEU A 178 -11.06 4.46 6.44
CA LEU A 178 -10.93 3.16 5.77
C LEU A 178 -9.47 2.70 5.65
N ILE A 179 -8.55 3.65 5.63
CA ILE A 179 -7.12 3.44 5.83
C ILE A 179 -6.65 4.30 6.99
N ASP A 180 -5.71 3.82 7.78
CA ASP A 180 -5.19 4.54 8.95
C ASP A 180 -3.97 5.40 8.61
N HIS A 181 -3.15 4.93 7.68
CA HIS A 181 -1.94 5.63 7.24
C HIS A 181 -1.76 5.55 5.73
N LEU A 182 -1.35 6.66 5.14
CA LEU A 182 -1.03 6.78 3.72
C LEU A 182 0.38 7.34 3.57
N PHE A 183 1.28 6.54 2.99
CA PHE A 183 2.64 6.94 2.66
C PHE A 183 2.78 7.10 1.15
N VAL A 184 3.28 8.24 0.71
CA VAL A 184 3.45 8.58 -0.70
C VAL A 184 4.90 8.92 -0.99
N GLY A 185 5.56 8.11 -1.82
CA GLY A 185 6.90 8.37 -2.35
C GLY A 185 8.05 8.25 -1.34
N ARG A 186 7.79 8.03 -0.07
CA ARG A 186 8.84 7.96 0.97
C ARG A 186 8.53 6.89 1.99
#